data_bd297abef9e171b5585f8d003461fdcf
#
_entry.id   bd297abef9e171b5585f8d003461fdcf
#
_cell.length_a   1.000
_cell.length_b   1.000
_cell.length_c   1.000
_cell.angle_alpha   90.00
_cell.angle_beta   90.00
_cell.angle_gamma   90.00
#
_symmetry.space_group_name_H-M   'P 1'
#
loop_
_entity.id
_entity.type
_entity.pdbx_description
1 polymer ?
#
loop_
_entity_poly.entity_id
_entity_poly.type
_entity_poly.pdbx_seq_one_letter_code
_entity_poly.pdbx_strand_id
1 'polypeptide(L)'
;MLPGRVLDVGALVDIAVAKTNHSRSIAALCLYRGGGLCIPATALTLVYSIVPLATKVELFDLISSSAVQVDDLTAGKVPDIAEILDGSSDITAGHVILCARSTQWPILTDRPGILRNLDPAILVDPLPEQN
;
A
#
# COMPACT_ATOMS: atom_id res chain seq x y z
N MET A 1 -11.84 17.65 -1.90
CA MET A 1 -11.67 16.32 -1.29
C MET A 1 -10.21 15.93 -1.43
N LEU A 2 -9.59 15.58 -0.34
CA LEU A 2 -8.21 15.11 -0.36
C LEU A 2 -8.19 13.60 -0.50
N PRO A 3 -7.47 13.10 -1.49
CA PRO A 3 -7.37 11.67 -1.64
C PRO A 3 -6.54 11.07 -0.50
N GLY A 4 -6.86 9.83 -0.16
CA GLY A 4 -6.00 9.01 0.66
C GLY A 4 -4.88 8.40 -0.16
N ARG A 5 -4.30 7.35 0.38
CA ARG A 5 -3.27 6.57 -0.32
C ARG A 5 -3.52 5.08 -0.10
N VAL A 6 -3.20 4.30 -1.12
CA VAL A 6 -3.01 2.86 -0.98
C VAL A 6 -1.53 2.63 -0.70
N LEU A 7 -1.23 1.86 0.35
CA LEU A 7 0.15 1.64 0.77
C LEU A 7 0.66 0.30 0.23
N ASP A 8 1.65 0.36 -0.64
CA ASP A 8 2.37 -0.82 -1.12
C ASP A 8 3.42 -1.26 -0.08
N VAL A 9 4.04 -2.39 -0.31
CA VAL A 9 5.04 -2.99 0.61
C VAL A 9 6.15 -2.01 0.96
N GLY A 10 6.75 -1.35 -0.04
CA GLY A 10 7.86 -0.41 0.20
C GLY A 10 7.46 0.76 1.09
N ALA A 11 6.24 1.27 0.94
CA ALA A 11 5.73 2.34 1.79
C ALA A 11 5.55 1.87 3.23
N LEU A 12 5.01 0.68 3.43
CA LEU A 12 4.83 0.10 4.77
C LEU A 12 6.17 -0.16 5.46
N VAL A 13 7.16 -0.66 4.72
CA VAL A 13 8.52 -0.86 5.24
C VAL A 13 9.12 0.48 5.64
N ASP A 14 8.98 1.49 4.80
CA ASP A 14 9.51 2.83 5.10
C ASP A 14 8.88 3.41 6.38
N ILE A 15 7.58 3.23 6.57
CA ILE A 15 6.90 3.64 7.80
C ILE A 15 7.44 2.87 9.01
N ALA A 16 7.56 1.56 8.88
CA ALA A 16 7.94 0.69 10.00
C ALA A 16 9.37 0.97 10.47
N VAL A 17 10.32 1.08 9.54
CA VAL A 17 11.74 1.21 9.87
C VAL A 17 12.28 2.63 9.70
N ALA A 18 11.46 3.56 9.25
CA ALA A 18 11.82 4.97 9.06
C ALA A 18 13.07 5.15 8.18
N LYS A 19 13.11 4.45 7.04
CA LYS A 19 14.21 4.64 6.07
C LYS A 19 14.30 6.07 5.60
N THR A 20 13.12 6.68 5.38
CA THR A 20 12.97 8.11 5.10
C THR A 20 11.83 8.63 5.94
N ASN A 21 11.60 9.94 5.91
CA ASN A 21 10.41 10.53 6.53
C ASN A 21 9.24 10.66 5.56
N HIS A 22 9.44 10.28 4.30
CA HIS A 22 8.45 10.53 3.23
C HIS A 22 7.13 9.82 3.48
N SER A 23 7.17 8.50 3.68
CA SER A 23 5.94 7.71 3.83
C SER A 23 5.19 8.08 5.12
N ARG A 24 5.91 8.31 6.22
CA ARG A 24 5.28 8.76 7.47
C ARG A 24 4.63 10.14 7.31
N SER A 25 5.29 11.04 6.58
CA SER A 25 4.77 12.38 6.34
C SER A 25 3.51 12.34 5.46
N ILE A 26 3.52 11.55 4.40
CA ILE A 26 2.35 11.38 3.54
C ILE A 26 1.19 10.75 4.31
N ALA A 27 1.45 9.69 5.09
CA ALA A 27 0.43 9.04 5.89
C ALA A 27 -0.18 10.01 6.90
N ALA A 28 0.64 10.75 7.63
CA ALA A 28 0.19 11.73 8.60
C ALA A 28 -0.65 12.83 7.94
N LEU A 29 -0.24 13.29 6.76
CA LEU A 29 -0.97 14.31 6.00
C LEU A 29 -2.35 13.80 5.58
N CYS A 30 -2.44 12.57 5.07
CA CYS A 30 -3.71 11.96 4.71
C CYS A 30 -4.65 11.86 5.92
N LEU A 31 -4.13 11.40 7.05
CA LEU A 31 -4.93 11.25 8.27
C LEU A 31 -5.36 12.61 8.82
N TYR A 32 -4.46 13.58 8.84
CA TYR A 32 -4.75 14.93 9.36
C TYR A 32 -5.83 15.63 8.55
N ARG A 33 -5.83 15.46 7.22
CA ARG A 33 -6.74 16.16 6.32
C ARG A 33 -8.06 15.42 6.09
N GLY A 34 -8.34 14.36 6.83
CA GLY A 34 -9.58 13.60 6.73
C GLY A 34 -9.64 12.63 5.57
N GLY A 35 -8.52 12.40 4.89
CA GLY A 35 -8.37 11.29 3.96
C GLY A 35 -8.21 9.99 4.70
N GLY A 36 -7.94 8.90 3.99
CA GLY A 36 -7.75 7.59 4.58
C GLY A 36 -6.52 6.89 4.02
N LEU A 37 -6.20 5.77 4.64
CA LEU A 37 -5.17 4.87 4.14
C LEU A 37 -5.79 3.51 3.92
N CYS A 38 -5.48 2.90 2.78
CA CYS A 38 -5.89 1.54 2.46
C CYS A 38 -4.65 0.66 2.40
N ILE A 39 -4.62 -0.39 3.22
CA ILE A 39 -3.51 -1.33 3.28
C ILE A 39 -4.01 -2.67 2.81
N PRO A 40 -3.55 -3.17 1.63
CA PRO A 40 -3.89 -4.52 1.21
C PRO A 40 -3.35 -5.55 2.22
N ALA A 41 -4.18 -6.50 2.63
CA ALA A 41 -3.77 -7.51 3.61
C ALA A 41 -2.56 -8.32 3.13
N THR A 42 -2.44 -8.56 1.84
CA THR A 42 -1.29 -9.25 1.26
C THR A 42 0.01 -8.45 1.42
N ALA A 43 -0.05 -7.14 1.22
CA ALA A 43 1.10 -6.26 1.45
C ALA A 43 1.49 -6.23 2.93
N LEU A 44 0.51 -6.12 3.81
CA LEU A 44 0.75 -6.12 5.25
C LEU A 44 1.38 -7.44 5.71
N THR A 45 0.89 -8.56 5.18
CA THR A 45 1.42 -9.90 5.48
C THR A 45 2.91 -9.98 5.13
N LEU A 46 3.26 -9.53 3.93
CA LEU A 46 4.65 -9.56 3.48
C LEU A 46 5.54 -8.68 4.36
N VAL A 47 5.07 -7.49 4.71
CA VAL A 47 5.82 -6.58 5.57
C VAL A 47 6.05 -7.18 6.95
N TYR A 48 5.04 -7.77 7.56
CA TYR A 48 5.21 -8.46 8.85
C TYR A 48 6.23 -9.60 8.78
N SER A 49 6.42 -10.22 7.62
CA SER A 49 7.37 -11.31 7.46
C SER A 49 8.82 -10.84 7.35
N ILE A 50 9.06 -9.59 6.96
CA ILE A 50 10.40 -9.09 6.66
C ILE A 50 10.93 -8.03 7.62
N VAL A 51 10.05 -7.33 8.36
CA VAL A 51 10.52 -6.30 9.28
C VAL A 51 10.91 -6.88 10.64
N PRO A 52 11.87 -6.26 11.35
CA PRO A 52 12.25 -6.71 12.70
C PRO A 52 11.07 -6.65 13.67
N LEU A 53 11.07 -7.55 14.66
CA LEU A 53 10.01 -7.62 15.66
C LEU A 53 9.78 -6.27 16.36
N ALA A 54 10.85 -5.55 16.68
CA ALA A 54 10.76 -4.27 17.37
C ALA A 54 9.99 -3.20 16.57
N THR A 55 9.98 -3.29 15.23
CA THR A 55 9.31 -2.32 14.38
C THR A 55 7.84 -2.67 14.10
N LYS A 56 7.40 -3.87 14.48
CA LYS A 56 6.00 -4.29 14.27
C LYS A 56 5.02 -3.45 15.09
N VAL A 57 5.47 -2.85 16.17
CA VAL A 57 4.69 -1.94 16.99
C VAL A 57 4.22 -0.73 16.17
N GLU A 58 5.09 -0.18 15.34
CA GLU A 58 4.76 0.96 14.47
C GLU A 58 3.64 0.60 13.48
N LEU A 59 3.69 -0.60 12.91
CA LEU A 59 2.63 -1.09 12.02
C LEU A 59 1.34 -1.30 12.79
N PHE A 60 1.41 -1.88 13.96
CA PHE A 60 0.23 -2.11 14.80
C PHE A 60 -0.44 -0.78 15.17
N ASP A 61 0.33 0.22 15.55
CA ASP A 61 -0.20 1.54 15.85
C ASP A 61 -0.88 2.17 14.63
N LEU A 62 -0.25 2.04 13.47
CA LEU A 62 -0.82 2.56 12.22
C LEU A 62 -2.19 1.94 11.92
N ILE A 63 -2.28 0.60 11.93
CA ILE A 63 -3.52 -0.10 11.59
C ILE A 63 -4.62 0.04 12.65
N SER A 64 -4.28 0.53 13.84
CA SER A 64 -5.24 0.79 14.91
C SER A 64 -6.01 2.09 14.70
N SER A 65 -5.56 2.95 13.80
CA SER A 65 -6.27 4.20 13.48
C SER A 65 -7.59 3.90 12.75
N SER A 66 -8.66 4.60 13.12
CA SER A 66 -9.97 4.44 12.49
C SER A 66 -10.00 4.89 11.02
N ALA A 67 -9.04 5.69 10.60
CA ALA A 67 -8.93 6.16 9.20
C ALA A 67 -8.10 5.20 8.33
N VAL A 68 -7.57 4.13 8.90
CA VAL A 68 -6.80 3.12 8.20
C VAL A 68 -7.66 1.87 8.03
N GLN A 69 -7.79 1.41 6.78
CA GLN A 69 -8.50 0.18 6.45
C GLN A 69 -7.51 -0.85 5.94
N VAL A 70 -7.52 -2.03 6.54
CA VAL A 70 -6.84 -3.20 5.98
C VAL A 70 -7.83 -3.88 5.06
N ASP A 71 -7.49 -3.97 3.78
CA ASP A 71 -8.36 -4.58 2.77
C ASP A 71 -8.09 -6.07 2.66
N ASP A 72 -9.05 -6.88 3.05
CA ASP A 72 -8.92 -8.32 3.05
C ASP A 72 -8.91 -8.89 1.62
N LEU A 73 -8.13 -9.95 1.43
CA LEU A 73 -8.20 -10.75 0.21
C LEU A 73 -9.34 -11.77 0.37
N THR A 74 -10.52 -11.36 -0.04
CA THR A 74 -11.69 -12.24 0.00
C THR A 74 -11.80 -13.11 -1.25
N ALA A 75 -12.57 -14.20 -1.17
CA ALA A 75 -12.80 -15.07 -2.31
C ALA A 75 -13.39 -14.33 -3.52
N GLY A 76 -14.25 -13.35 -3.25
CA GLY A 76 -14.85 -12.54 -4.32
C GLY A 76 -13.86 -11.68 -5.09
N LYS A 77 -12.72 -11.34 -4.50
CA LYS A 77 -11.67 -10.52 -5.15
C LYS A 77 -10.71 -11.36 -5.97
N VAL A 78 -10.69 -12.67 -5.78
CA VAL A 78 -9.71 -13.56 -6.43
C VAL A 78 -9.77 -13.46 -7.96
N PRO A 79 -10.93 -13.55 -8.61
CA PRO A 79 -10.96 -13.43 -10.08
C PRO A 79 -10.45 -12.07 -10.59
N ASP A 80 -10.79 -10.99 -9.91
CA ASP A 80 -10.37 -9.64 -10.33
C ASP A 80 -8.87 -9.47 -10.20
N ILE A 81 -8.29 -9.95 -9.11
CA ILE A 81 -6.83 -9.91 -8.93
C ILE A 81 -6.14 -10.78 -9.97
N ALA A 82 -6.66 -11.97 -10.24
CA ALA A 82 -6.11 -12.87 -11.26
C ALA A 82 -6.09 -12.22 -12.65
N GLU A 83 -7.14 -11.48 -13.00
CA GLU A 83 -7.21 -10.75 -14.27
C GLU A 83 -6.15 -9.66 -14.34
N ILE A 84 -5.96 -8.90 -13.26
CA ILE A 84 -4.91 -7.86 -13.19
C ILE A 84 -3.53 -8.48 -13.36
N LEU A 85 -3.28 -9.62 -12.73
CA LEU A 85 -1.98 -10.29 -12.77
C LEU A 85 -1.62 -10.80 -14.16
N ASP A 86 -2.58 -11.30 -14.91
CA ASP A 86 -2.42 -11.80 -16.28
C ASP A 86 -1.16 -12.70 -16.43
N GLY A 87 -1.03 -13.66 -15.53
CA GLY A 87 0.10 -14.58 -15.51
C GLY A 87 1.27 -14.18 -14.62
N SER A 88 1.29 -12.96 -14.09
CA SER A 88 2.27 -12.55 -13.08
C SER A 88 2.02 -13.29 -11.76
N SER A 89 3.07 -13.60 -11.03
CA SER A 89 2.98 -14.22 -9.72
C SER A 89 2.96 -13.20 -8.56
N ASP A 90 2.99 -11.92 -8.86
CA ASP A 90 3.06 -10.86 -7.85
C ASP A 90 1.67 -10.53 -7.29
N ILE A 91 1.17 -11.40 -6.43
CA ILE A 91 -0.17 -11.29 -5.87
C ILE A 91 -0.36 -9.95 -5.14
N THR A 92 0.66 -9.50 -4.43
CA THR A 92 0.59 -8.22 -3.71
C THR A 92 0.38 -7.05 -4.67
N ALA A 93 1.08 -7.02 -5.80
CA ALA A 93 0.86 -5.99 -6.82
C ALA A 93 -0.57 -6.00 -7.34
N GLY A 94 -1.12 -7.18 -7.61
CA GLY A 94 -2.52 -7.32 -8.05
C GLY A 94 -3.51 -6.79 -7.02
N HIS A 95 -3.29 -7.11 -5.74
CA HIS A 95 -4.16 -6.65 -4.65
C HIS A 95 -4.06 -5.12 -4.46
N VAL A 96 -2.86 -4.58 -4.51
CA VAL A 96 -2.62 -3.13 -4.42
C VAL A 96 -3.37 -2.39 -5.53
N ILE A 97 -3.27 -2.90 -6.76
CA ILE A 97 -3.95 -2.29 -7.92
C ILE A 97 -5.48 -2.35 -7.74
N LEU A 98 -6.01 -3.48 -7.29
CA LEU A 98 -7.46 -3.59 -7.04
C LEU A 98 -7.93 -2.57 -6.01
N CYS A 99 -7.18 -2.37 -4.93
CA CYS A 99 -7.46 -1.36 -3.93
C CYS A 99 -7.45 0.05 -4.53
N ALA A 100 -6.48 0.35 -5.39
CA ALA A 100 -6.39 1.64 -6.05
C ALA A 100 -7.58 1.90 -6.97
N ARG A 101 -8.02 0.89 -7.71
CA ARG A 101 -9.22 0.99 -8.56
C ARG A 101 -10.47 1.25 -7.73
N SER A 102 -10.58 0.56 -6.59
CA SER A 102 -11.73 0.67 -5.71
C SER A 102 -11.82 2.02 -4.98
N THR A 103 -10.69 2.54 -4.53
CA THR A 103 -10.63 3.78 -3.78
C THR A 103 -10.44 5.02 -4.65
N GLN A 104 -9.92 4.85 -5.86
CA GLN A 104 -9.49 5.96 -6.72
C GLN A 104 -8.34 6.76 -6.11
N TRP A 105 -7.58 6.14 -5.22
CA TRP A 105 -6.44 6.76 -4.54
C TRP A 105 -5.12 6.37 -5.20
N PRO A 106 -4.13 7.27 -5.21
CA PRO A 106 -2.79 6.93 -5.66
C PRO A 106 -2.16 5.87 -4.75
N ILE A 107 -1.28 5.07 -5.34
CA ILE A 107 -0.50 4.06 -4.62
C ILE A 107 0.84 4.67 -4.21
N LEU A 108 1.13 4.69 -2.92
CA LEU A 108 2.45 5.04 -2.41
C LEU A 108 3.35 3.81 -2.51
N THR A 109 4.38 3.89 -3.36
CA THR A 109 5.15 2.72 -3.77
C THR A 109 6.60 3.04 -4.11
N ASP A 110 7.49 2.07 -3.92
CA ASP A 110 8.88 2.12 -4.38
C ASP A 110 9.09 1.41 -5.73
N ARG A 111 8.00 0.88 -6.32
CA ARG A 111 8.07 0.11 -7.57
C ARG A 111 7.01 0.55 -8.59
N PRO A 112 7.00 1.85 -8.94
CA PRO A 112 5.94 2.37 -9.83
C PRO A 112 5.93 1.71 -11.20
N GLY A 113 7.08 1.33 -11.74
CA GLY A 113 7.17 0.69 -13.05
C GLY A 113 6.48 -0.65 -13.11
N ILE A 114 6.64 -1.48 -12.08
CA ILE A 114 5.99 -2.81 -12.01
C ILE A 114 4.47 -2.64 -11.99
N LEU A 115 3.98 -1.72 -11.17
CA LEU A 115 2.55 -1.48 -11.06
C LEU A 115 1.95 -0.93 -12.37
N ARG A 116 2.64 -0.01 -13.03
CA ARG A 116 2.19 0.56 -14.30
C ARG A 116 2.21 -0.46 -15.44
N ASN A 117 3.11 -1.45 -15.38
CA ASN A 117 3.10 -2.54 -16.36
C ASN A 117 1.85 -3.40 -16.23
N LEU A 118 1.35 -3.60 -15.02
CA LEU A 118 0.11 -4.35 -14.80
C LEU A 118 -1.14 -3.53 -15.09
N ASP A 119 -1.11 -2.24 -14.79
CA ASP A 119 -2.22 -1.32 -15.05
C ASP A 119 -1.68 0.08 -15.36
N PRO A 120 -1.57 0.45 -16.64
CA PRO A 120 -1.04 1.76 -17.04
C PRO A 120 -1.90 2.95 -16.57
N ALA A 121 -3.15 2.71 -16.21
CA ALA A 121 -4.09 3.77 -15.84
C ALA A 121 -4.06 4.15 -14.35
N ILE A 122 -3.37 3.39 -13.50
CA ILE A 122 -3.35 3.69 -12.07
C ILE A 122 -2.52 4.92 -11.75
N LEU A 123 -2.91 5.59 -10.69
CA LEU A 123 -2.14 6.69 -10.12
C LEU A 123 -1.12 6.15 -9.14
N VAL A 124 0.12 6.59 -9.25
CA VAL A 124 1.19 6.23 -8.33
C VAL A 124 1.80 7.49 -7.75
N ASP A 125 2.20 7.37 -6.48
CA ASP A 125 2.97 8.37 -5.75
C ASP A 125 4.29 7.69 -5.38
N PRO A 126 5.34 7.88 -6.20
CA PRO A 126 6.57 7.13 -6.00
C PRO A 126 7.33 7.62 -4.78
N LEU A 127 7.94 6.67 -4.05
CA LEU A 127 8.87 7.00 -2.99
C LEU A 127 10.14 7.63 -3.58
N PRO A 128 10.81 8.53 -2.83
CA PRO A 128 12.10 9.07 -3.27
C PRO A 128 13.11 7.94 -3.46
N GLU A 129 13.93 8.06 -4.50
CA GLU A 129 15.05 7.14 -4.67
C GLU A 129 16.04 7.34 -3.53
N GLN A 130 16.54 6.22 -3.02
CA GLN A 130 17.59 6.24 -2.01
C GLN A 130 18.93 6.02 -2.69
N ASN A 131 19.82 6.96 -2.51
CA ASN A 131 21.20 6.87 -2.97
C ASN A 131 22.08 6.21 -1.90
#